data_c8c7c1da16dbae325689463eaa9a2aab
#
_entry.id   c8c7c1da16dbae325689463eaa9a2aab
#
_cell.length_a   1.000
_cell.length_b   1.000
_cell.length_c   1.000
_cell.angle_alpha   90.00
_cell.angle_beta   90.00
_cell.angle_gamma   90.00
#
_symmetry.space_group_name_H-M   'P 1'
#
loop_
_entity.id
_entity.type
_entity.pdbx_description
1 polymer ?
#
loop_
_entity_poly.entity_id
_entity_poly.type
_entity_poly.pdbx_seq_one_letter_code
_entity_poly.pdbx_strand_id
1 'polypeptide(L)'
;YKNIFDSVDLQSDSKAAGRWSTNHGGEYFAAGVGGAITGRGADLLIIDDPHSEQDALSDTAMDHAYEWYTSGPRQRLQPGGAIVIVMTRWSLKDLTEKVIKAQGYDEHADKWEVIEFPAIMPSGKACWPEYWKTEELEGVRASLSVSKWNAQWQQNPTSAEGSIIKKEWWKRWDEDEVPQLEYVIQSYDTAFSKATTADYSAITTWGVFYPEQDGPANLILLDSKKGRWDFPDLKKQALDQYNFWEPETVIVEAKASGTPLTQELRQLGIPVVNFTPSKGNDKLTRVHSVSPLFESGMIWAPDE
;
A
#
# COMPACT_ATOMS: atom_id res chain seq x y z
N TYR A 1 31.07 -15.91 -20.61
CA TYR A 1 30.21 -17.11 -20.72
C TYR A 1 31.03 -18.34 -21.03
N LYS A 2 31.80 -18.38 -22.12
CA LYS A 2 32.64 -19.53 -22.53
C LYS A 2 33.66 -19.96 -21.48
N ASN A 3 34.16 -19.07 -20.64
CA ASN A 3 35.10 -19.41 -19.56
C ASN A 3 34.45 -20.15 -18.38
N ILE A 4 33.11 -20.19 -18.34
CA ILE A 4 32.34 -20.88 -17.30
C ILE A 4 31.62 -22.11 -17.86
N PHE A 5 31.21 -22.04 -19.13
CA PHE A 5 30.43 -23.05 -19.84
C PHE A 5 31.11 -23.37 -21.18
N ASP A 6 32.26 -23.95 -21.12
CA ASP A 6 33.15 -24.21 -22.29
C ASP A 6 32.58 -25.18 -23.33
N SER A 7 31.59 -26.00 -22.96
CA SER A 7 30.89 -26.91 -23.89
C SER A 7 29.60 -26.32 -24.49
N VAL A 8 29.18 -25.10 -24.09
CA VAL A 8 27.92 -24.49 -24.53
C VAL A 8 28.18 -23.40 -25.57
N ASP A 9 27.70 -23.62 -26.76
CA ASP A 9 27.77 -22.69 -27.90
C ASP A 9 26.37 -22.32 -28.41
N LEU A 10 26.26 -21.14 -29.02
CA LEU A 10 25.05 -20.77 -29.77
C LEU A 10 24.97 -21.52 -31.06
N GLN A 11 23.78 -21.97 -31.44
CA GLN A 11 23.54 -22.52 -32.76
C GLN A 11 23.83 -21.48 -33.84
N SER A 12 24.41 -21.91 -34.95
CA SER A 12 24.91 -21.03 -36.03
C SER A 12 23.82 -20.19 -36.67
N ASP A 13 22.58 -20.69 -36.72
CA ASP A 13 21.40 -20.13 -37.32
C ASP A 13 20.43 -19.46 -36.35
N SER A 14 20.77 -19.42 -35.05
CA SER A 14 19.90 -18.89 -34.00
C SER A 14 20.68 -17.94 -33.07
N LYS A 15 20.91 -16.68 -33.54
CA LYS A 15 21.75 -15.67 -32.85
C LYS A 15 21.12 -14.30 -32.79
N ALA A 16 19.80 -14.18 -32.86
CA ALA A 16 19.11 -12.91 -32.69
C ALA A 16 19.21 -12.43 -31.26
N ALA A 17 19.26 -11.10 -31.02
CA ALA A 17 19.42 -10.52 -29.69
C ALA A 17 18.28 -10.94 -28.73
N GLY A 18 17.04 -11.00 -29.19
CA GLY A 18 15.88 -11.40 -28.38
C GLY A 18 15.54 -12.90 -28.45
N ARG A 19 16.27 -13.71 -29.23
CA ARG A 19 16.01 -15.14 -29.37
C ARG A 19 17.23 -15.91 -29.90
N TRP A 20 17.65 -16.90 -29.14
CA TRP A 20 18.74 -17.78 -29.58
C TRP A 20 18.61 -19.16 -28.93
N SER A 21 19.28 -20.13 -29.53
CA SER A 21 19.32 -21.52 -29.04
C SER A 21 20.76 -21.97 -28.86
N THR A 22 20.95 -22.95 -27.98
CA THR A 22 22.26 -23.55 -27.73
C THR A 22 22.39 -24.88 -28.42
N ASN A 23 23.64 -25.34 -28.60
CA ASN A 23 23.97 -26.67 -29.13
C ASN A 23 23.47 -27.84 -28.25
N HIS A 24 23.03 -27.56 -27.02
CA HIS A 24 22.43 -28.53 -26.09
C HIS A 24 20.90 -28.46 -26.04
N GLY A 25 20.26 -27.74 -26.94
CA GLY A 25 18.79 -27.63 -27.03
C GLY A 25 18.16 -26.63 -26.07
N GLY A 26 18.96 -25.85 -25.33
CA GLY A 26 18.45 -24.73 -24.55
C GLY A 26 18.00 -23.61 -25.46
N GLU A 27 16.92 -22.93 -25.11
CA GLU A 27 16.39 -21.78 -25.83
C GLU A 27 16.28 -20.56 -24.90
N TYR A 28 16.67 -19.41 -25.40
CA TYR A 28 16.44 -18.10 -24.76
C TYR A 28 15.47 -17.30 -25.60
N PHE A 29 14.51 -16.65 -24.93
CA PHE A 29 13.58 -15.74 -25.55
C PHE A 29 13.30 -14.54 -24.64
N ALA A 30 13.38 -13.33 -25.20
CA ALA A 30 13.08 -12.10 -24.50
C ALA A 30 11.97 -11.32 -25.22
N ALA A 31 11.07 -10.75 -24.43
CA ALA A 31 10.00 -9.87 -24.91
C ALA A 31 9.73 -8.80 -23.85
N GLY A 32 9.33 -7.60 -24.28
CA GLY A 32 8.86 -6.57 -23.36
C GLY A 32 7.50 -6.92 -22.75
N VAL A 33 7.14 -6.23 -21.66
CA VAL A 33 5.80 -6.32 -21.05
C VAL A 33 4.73 -6.06 -22.11
N GLY A 34 3.71 -6.91 -22.18
CA GLY A 34 2.68 -6.87 -23.24
C GLY A 34 3.12 -7.47 -24.59
N GLY A 35 4.38 -7.88 -24.73
CA GLY A 35 4.86 -8.55 -25.94
C GLY A 35 4.27 -9.94 -26.16
N ALA A 36 4.27 -10.41 -27.43
CA ALA A 36 3.73 -11.71 -27.78
C ALA A 36 4.64 -12.85 -27.30
N ILE A 37 4.17 -13.64 -26.34
CA ILE A 37 4.84 -14.83 -25.78
C ILE A 37 4.07 -16.12 -26.03
N THR A 38 3.02 -16.06 -26.83
CA THR A 38 2.13 -17.19 -27.11
C THR A 38 2.87 -18.33 -27.79
N GLY A 39 2.54 -19.57 -27.43
CA GLY A 39 3.11 -20.78 -28.05
C GLY A 39 4.51 -21.17 -27.54
N ARG A 40 5.01 -20.54 -26.47
CA ARG A 40 6.29 -20.86 -25.83
C ARG A 40 6.09 -21.36 -24.42
N GLY A 41 6.88 -22.36 -24.02
CA GLY A 41 7.02 -22.78 -22.63
C GLY A 41 8.31 -22.22 -22.03
N ALA A 42 8.42 -22.18 -20.71
CA ALA A 42 9.61 -21.76 -20.00
C ALA A 42 9.86 -22.66 -18.76
N ASP A 43 11.08 -23.16 -18.62
CA ASP A 43 11.52 -23.83 -17.41
C ASP A 43 12.03 -22.82 -16.37
N LEU A 44 12.50 -21.66 -16.85
CA LEU A 44 12.86 -20.50 -16.04
C LEU A 44 12.25 -19.24 -16.66
N LEU A 45 11.37 -18.59 -15.93
CA LEU A 45 10.78 -17.30 -16.26
C LEU A 45 11.49 -16.20 -15.45
N ILE A 46 12.14 -15.28 -16.15
CA ILE A 46 12.74 -14.10 -15.51
C ILE A 46 11.93 -12.87 -15.94
N ILE A 47 11.46 -12.10 -14.97
CA ILE A 47 10.80 -10.81 -15.15
C ILE A 47 11.72 -9.75 -14.57
N ASP A 48 12.20 -8.86 -15.44
CA ASP A 48 13.19 -7.84 -15.10
C ASP A 48 12.58 -6.47 -15.31
N ASP A 49 12.51 -5.67 -14.24
CA ASP A 49 11.92 -4.32 -14.18
C ASP A 49 10.61 -4.17 -14.97
N PRO A 50 9.50 -4.86 -14.57
CA PRO A 50 8.24 -4.84 -15.31
C PRO A 50 7.50 -3.50 -15.26
N HIS A 51 7.94 -2.57 -14.43
CA HIS A 51 7.37 -1.23 -14.27
C HIS A 51 8.37 -0.15 -14.62
N SER A 52 7.90 0.89 -15.29
CA SER A 52 8.65 2.14 -15.49
C SER A 52 8.31 3.17 -14.41
N GLU A 53 9.08 4.25 -14.33
CA GLU A 53 8.76 5.39 -13.46
C GLU A 53 7.38 6.01 -13.79
N GLN A 54 6.98 5.99 -15.06
CA GLN A 54 5.67 6.49 -15.50
C GLN A 54 4.53 5.58 -15.02
N ASP A 55 4.73 4.25 -15.04
CA ASP A 55 3.75 3.29 -14.54
C ASP A 55 3.50 3.47 -13.04
N ALA A 56 4.52 3.89 -12.28
CA ALA A 56 4.41 4.15 -10.84
C ALA A 56 3.40 5.25 -10.49
N LEU A 57 3.06 6.12 -11.44
CA LEU A 57 2.08 7.20 -11.28
C LEU A 57 0.65 6.77 -11.63
N SER A 58 0.43 5.52 -12.08
CA SER A 58 -0.84 5.03 -12.59
C SER A 58 -1.22 3.70 -11.97
N ASP A 59 -2.26 3.70 -11.13
CA ASP A 59 -2.84 2.46 -10.58
C ASP A 59 -3.24 1.47 -11.66
N THR A 60 -3.80 1.97 -12.77
CA THR A 60 -4.19 1.15 -13.92
C THR A 60 -2.99 0.46 -14.58
N ALA A 61 -1.85 1.15 -14.69
CA ALA A 61 -0.64 0.54 -15.25
C ALA A 61 -0.08 -0.56 -14.32
N MET A 62 -0.12 -0.32 -13.00
CA MET A 62 0.25 -1.33 -12.01
C MET A 62 -0.66 -2.56 -12.05
N ASP A 63 -1.98 -2.36 -12.20
CA ASP A 63 -2.95 -3.45 -12.36
C ASP A 63 -2.70 -4.22 -13.65
N HIS A 64 -2.45 -3.52 -14.75
CA HIS A 64 -2.19 -4.13 -16.05
C HIS A 64 -0.94 -5.03 -16.04
N ALA A 65 0.13 -4.66 -15.35
CA ALA A 65 1.31 -5.51 -15.22
C ALA A 65 1.02 -6.84 -14.50
N TYR A 66 0.18 -6.81 -13.47
CA TYR A 66 -0.24 -8.01 -12.77
C TYR A 66 -1.16 -8.89 -13.62
N GLU A 67 -2.12 -8.30 -14.34
CA GLU A 67 -2.97 -9.01 -15.29
C GLU A 67 -2.16 -9.65 -16.40
N TRP A 68 -1.20 -8.92 -16.99
CA TRP A 68 -0.27 -9.46 -17.97
C TRP A 68 0.52 -10.65 -17.41
N TYR A 69 1.06 -10.52 -16.19
CA TYR A 69 1.81 -11.60 -15.54
C TYR A 69 0.94 -12.86 -15.41
N THR A 70 -0.24 -12.73 -14.85
CA THR A 70 -1.12 -13.87 -14.52
C THR A 70 -1.72 -14.51 -15.75
N SER A 71 -2.11 -13.73 -16.77
CA SER A 71 -2.76 -14.22 -17.99
C SER A 71 -1.77 -14.71 -19.06
N GLY A 72 -0.54 -14.23 -19.03
CA GLY A 72 0.49 -14.50 -20.03
C GLY A 72 1.68 -15.31 -19.50
N PRO A 73 2.72 -14.67 -18.95
CA PRO A 73 3.97 -15.31 -18.56
C PRO A 73 3.81 -16.47 -17.58
N ARG A 74 3.01 -16.31 -16.55
CA ARG A 74 2.77 -17.36 -15.53
C ARG A 74 2.21 -18.64 -16.17
N GLN A 75 1.36 -18.50 -17.17
CA GLN A 75 0.75 -19.63 -17.90
C GLN A 75 1.72 -20.36 -18.85
N ARG A 76 2.93 -19.83 -19.01
CA ARG A 76 3.97 -20.44 -19.86
C ARG A 76 4.95 -21.30 -19.07
N LEU A 77 4.91 -21.20 -17.73
CA LEU A 77 5.79 -21.99 -16.88
C LEU A 77 5.50 -23.49 -17.03
N GLN A 78 6.53 -24.26 -17.34
CA GLN A 78 6.45 -25.71 -17.42
C GLN A 78 6.35 -26.33 -16.01
N PRO A 79 5.80 -27.54 -15.86
CA PRO A 79 5.80 -28.24 -14.58
C PRO A 79 7.19 -28.35 -13.97
N GLY A 80 7.35 -27.86 -12.73
CA GLY A 80 8.65 -27.79 -12.03
C GLY A 80 9.52 -26.62 -12.42
N GLY A 81 9.05 -25.73 -13.29
CA GLY A 81 9.77 -24.50 -13.63
C GLY A 81 9.81 -23.49 -12.50
N ALA A 82 10.74 -22.54 -12.58
CA ALA A 82 10.96 -21.49 -11.60
C ALA A 82 10.64 -20.10 -12.16
N ILE A 83 10.26 -19.19 -11.27
CA ILE A 83 10.04 -17.77 -11.59
C ILE A 83 11.00 -16.93 -10.76
N VAL A 84 11.64 -15.97 -11.42
CA VAL A 84 12.46 -14.94 -10.77
C VAL A 84 11.92 -13.58 -11.18
N ILE A 85 11.58 -12.74 -10.21
CA ILE A 85 11.19 -11.35 -10.43
C ILE A 85 12.29 -10.48 -9.85
N VAL A 86 12.93 -9.67 -10.69
CA VAL A 86 13.93 -8.68 -10.30
C VAL A 86 13.35 -7.31 -10.62
N MET A 87 13.22 -6.45 -9.62
CA MET A 87 12.68 -5.10 -9.87
C MET A 87 12.99 -4.15 -8.73
N THR A 88 13.02 -2.88 -9.07
CA THR A 88 12.90 -1.79 -8.10
C THR A 88 11.47 -1.74 -7.56
N ARG A 89 11.30 -1.55 -6.26
CA ARG A 89 9.97 -1.31 -5.67
C ARG A 89 9.49 0.09 -6.01
N TRP A 90 8.22 0.22 -6.33
CA TRP A 90 7.61 1.50 -6.70
C TRP A 90 6.47 1.91 -5.78
N SER A 91 5.60 0.96 -5.44
CA SER A 91 4.42 1.23 -4.60
C SER A 91 3.90 -0.05 -3.95
N LEU A 92 2.92 0.08 -3.04
CA LEU A 92 2.15 -1.04 -2.49
C LEU A 92 1.17 -1.68 -3.50
N LYS A 93 1.25 -1.28 -4.78
CA LYS A 93 0.43 -1.81 -5.88
C LYS A 93 1.27 -2.40 -7.01
N ASP A 94 2.60 -2.40 -6.87
CA ASP A 94 3.50 -2.99 -7.87
C ASP A 94 3.36 -4.51 -7.97
N LEU A 95 3.95 -5.11 -9.00
CA LEU A 95 3.86 -6.54 -9.27
C LEU A 95 4.30 -7.37 -8.05
N THR A 96 5.44 -7.02 -7.43
CA THR A 96 5.96 -7.74 -6.26
C THR A 96 4.96 -7.75 -5.12
N GLU A 97 4.37 -6.61 -4.79
CA GLU A 97 3.36 -6.55 -3.72
C GLU A 97 2.15 -7.44 -4.01
N LYS A 98 1.70 -7.46 -5.26
CA LYS A 98 0.53 -8.25 -5.65
C LYS A 98 0.78 -9.75 -5.61
N VAL A 99 1.95 -10.23 -6.05
CA VAL A 99 2.28 -11.66 -5.98
C VAL A 99 2.50 -12.14 -4.55
N ILE A 100 3.10 -11.31 -3.69
CA ILE A 100 3.26 -11.60 -2.26
C ILE A 100 1.89 -11.65 -1.56
N LYS A 101 1.00 -10.70 -1.85
CA LYS A 101 -0.37 -10.71 -1.31
C LYS A 101 -1.15 -11.94 -1.76
N ALA A 102 -1.04 -12.32 -3.06
CA ALA A 102 -1.71 -13.51 -3.58
C ALA A 102 -1.30 -14.78 -2.83
N GLN A 103 -0.01 -14.93 -2.47
CA GLN A 103 0.48 -16.03 -1.64
C GLN A 103 -0.22 -16.11 -0.27
N GLY A 104 -0.61 -14.98 0.29
CA GLY A 104 -1.29 -14.93 1.59
C GLY A 104 -2.78 -15.31 1.55
N TYR A 105 -3.40 -15.34 0.37
CA TYR A 105 -4.83 -15.59 0.21
C TYR A 105 -5.18 -17.05 -0.11
N ASP A 106 -4.26 -17.81 -0.71
CA ASP A 106 -4.51 -19.18 -1.17
C ASP A 106 -3.31 -20.07 -0.84
N GLU A 107 -3.56 -21.20 -0.20
CA GLU A 107 -2.53 -22.18 0.15
C GLU A 107 -1.85 -22.83 -1.07
N HIS A 108 -2.54 -22.83 -2.22
CA HIS A 108 -2.05 -23.35 -3.50
C HIS A 108 -1.35 -22.27 -4.37
N ALA A 109 -1.36 -21.01 -3.92
CA ALA A 109 -0.64 -19.96 -4.64
C ALA A 109 0.88 -20.22 -4.68
N ASP A 110 1.54 -19.65 -5.69
CA ASP A 110 2.99 -19.69 -5.80
C ASP A 110 3.64 -19.20 -4.50
N LYS A 111 4.68 -19.90 -4.04
CA LYS A 111 5.42 -19.52 -2.84
C LYS A 111 6.66 -18.74 -3.25
N TRP A 112 6.79 -17.55 -2.66
CA TRP A 112 7.86 -16.60 -2.97
C TRP A 112 8.86 -16.50 -1.84
N GLU A 113 10.13 -16.61 -2.20
CA GLU A 113 11.24 -16.18 -1.35
C GLU A 113 11.58 -14.73 -1.74
N VAL A 114 11.57 -13.84 -0.77
CA VAL A 114 11.83 -12.41 -1.00
C VAL A 114 13.23 -12.06 -0.52
N ILE A 115 14.06 -11.54 -1.43
CA ILE A 115 15.41 -11.06 -1.13
C ILE A 115 15.43 -9.56 -1.37
N GLU A 116 15.70 -8.78 -0.32
CA GLU A 116 15.70 -7.33 -0.34
C GLU A 116 17.10 -6.75 -0.18
N PHE A 117 17.44 -5.78 -1.00
CA PHE A 117 18.70 -5.04 -0.94
C PHE A 117 18.43 -3.54 -0.69
N PRO A 118 18.12 -3.13 0.55
CA PRO A 118 17.94 -1.71 0.86
C PRO A 118 19.27 -0.97 0.75
N ALA A 119 19.25 0.25 0.22
CA ALA A 119 20.47 1.06 0.04
C ALA A 119 21.24 1.28 1.35
N ILE A 120 20.51 1.53 2.43
CA ILE A 120 21.05 1.62 3.79
C ILE A 120 20.45 0.49 4.61
N MET A 121 21.32 -0.39 5.10
CA MET A 121 20.98 -1.54 5.94
C MET A 121 20.48 -1.07 7.34
N PRO A 122 19.76 -1.91 8.10
CA PRO A 122 19.38 -1.61 9.49
C PRO A 122 20.57 -1.26 10.41
N SER A 123 21.78 -1.68 10.04
CA SER A 123 23.02 -1.30 10.73
C SER A 123 23.46 0.15 10.50
N GLY A 124 22.75 0.91 9.64
CA GLY A 124 23.13 2.26 9.21
C GLY A 124 24.25 2.31 8.16
N LYS A 125 24.73 1.17 7.67
CA LYS A 125 25.76 1.10 6.63
C LYS A 125 25.12 0.92 5.26
N ALA A 126 25.81 1.43 4.21
CA ALA A 126 25.44 1.13 2.83
C ALA A 126 25.41 -0.39 2.59
N CYS A 127 24.44 -0.86 1.80
CA CYS A 127 24.34 -2.26 1.40
C CYS A 127 25.55 -2.69 0.55
N TRP A 128 26.09 -1.79 -0.26
CA TRP A 128 27.25 -2.02 -1.11
C TRP A 128 28.31 -0.92 -0.89
N PRO A 129 29.07 -0.97 0.21
CA PRO A 129 29.97 0.10 0.65
C PRO A 129 31.18 0.32 -0.28
N GLU A 130 31.53 -0.67 -1.10
CA GLU A 130 32.59 -0.54 -2.10
C GLU A 130 32.17 0.34 -3.29
N TYR A 131 30.86 0.46 -3.53
CA TYR A 131 30.29 1.24 -4.63
C TYR A 131 29.63 2.53 -4.15
N TRP A 132 28.84 2.47 -3.08
CA TRP A 132 28.12 3.60 -2.50
C TRP A 132 28.63 3.92 -1.11
N LYS A 133 29.08 5.13 -0.87
CA LYS A 133 29.33 5.63 0.49
C LYS A 133 28.03 6.12 1.13
N THR A 134 27.93 6.01 2.44
CA THR A 134 26.72 6.40 3.17
C THR A 134 26.40 7.89 2.96
N GLU A 135 27.42 8.75 2.92
CA GLU A 135 27.26 10.19 2.68
C GLU A 135 26.67 10.50 1.29
N GLU A 136 27.04 9.72 0.28
CA GLU A 136 26.49 9.85 -1.07
C GLU A 136 25.01 9.42 -1.10
N LEU A 137 24.66 8.34 -0.40
CA LEU A 137 23.29 7.87 -0.26
C LEU A 137 22.41 8.89 0.49
N GLU A 138 22.92 9.54 1.53
CA GLU A 138 22.22 10.62 2.22
C GLU A 138 22.00 11.84 1.30
N GLY A 139 22.96 12.16 0.42
CA GLY A 139 22.77 13.17 -0.62
C GLY A 139 21.64 12.82 -1.60
N VAL A 140 21.56 11.56 -2.04
CA VAL A 140 20.45 11.08 -2.88
C VAL A 140 19.13 11.16 -2.12
N ARG A 141 19.11 10.72 -0.86
CA ARG A 141 17.93 10.79 0.01
C ARG A 141 17.40 12.20 0.16
N ALA A 142 18.28 13.18 0.35
CA ALA A 142 17.90 14.59 0.47
C ALA A 142 17.28 15.16 -0.80
N SER A 143 17.57 14.59 -1.98
CA SER A 143 17.01 15.01 -3.27
C SER A 143 15.66 14.39 -3.63
N LEU A 144 15.22 13.38 -2.89
CA LEU A 144 14.00 12.61 -3.16
C LEU A 144 12.92 12.88 -2.11
N SER A 145 11.66 12.69 -2.50
CA SER A 145 10.59 12.60 -1.51
C SER A 145 10.78 11.34 -0.65
N VAL A 146 10.32 11.38 0.60
CA VAL A 146 10.41 10.25 1.53
C VAL A 146 9.81 8.97 0.94
N SER A 147 8.66 9.07 0.26
CA SER A 147 8.02 7.91 -0.37
C SER A 147 8.84 7.31 -1.50
N LYS A 148 9.46 8.14 -2.37
CA LYS A 148 10.36 7.67 -3.43
C LYS A 148 11.62 7.02 -2.87
N TRP A 149 12.23 7.63 -1.86
CA TRP A 149 13.37 7.05 -1.17
C TRP A 149 13.04 5.69 -0.56
N ASN A 150 11.95 5.61 0.21
CA ASN A 150 11.54 4.38 0.85
C ASN A 150 11.23 3.28 -0.16
N ALA A 151 10.53 3.58 -1.24
CA ALA A 151 10.20 2.59 -2.26
C ALA A 151 11.43 2.14 -3.04
N GLN A 152 12.09 3.06 -3.74
CA GLN A 152 13.10 2.74 -4.74
C GLN A 152 14.46 2.37 -4.14
N TRP A 153 14.86 3.02 -3.04
CA TRP A 153 16.17 2.83 -2.44
C TRP A 153 16.14 1.93 -1.21
N GLN A 154 15.08 2.00 -0.41
CA GLN A 154 14.95 1.14 0.77
C GLN A 154 14.10 -0.12 0.53
N GLN A 155 13.60 -0.33 -0.69
CA GLN A 155 12.76 -1.47 -1.10
C GLN A 155 11.50 -1.64 -0.24
N ASN A 156 11.11 -0.60 0.49
CA ASN A 156 9.99 -0.58 1.42
C ASN A 156 8.99 0.52 1.03
N PRO A 157 8.15 0.31 0.00
CA PRO A 157 7.17 1.28 -0.41
C PRO A 157 6.18 1.54 0.73
N THR A 158 6.01 2.81 1.04
CA THR A 158 4.99 3.28 1.98
C THR A 158 3.78 3.79 1.20
N SER A 159 2.59 3.74 1.80
CA SER A 159 1.44 4.39 1.19
C SER A 159 1.75 5.88 1.00
N ALA A 160 1.36 6.46 -0.13
CA ALA A 160 1.48 7.90 -0.34
C ALA A 160 0.77 8.69 0.78
N GLU A 161 -0.31 8.12 1.33
CA GLU A 161 -1.05 8.63 2.48
C GLU A 161 -0.19 8.67 3.76
N GLY A 162 0.66 7.67 4.01
CA GLY A 162 1.56 7.64 5.17
C GLY A 162 2.77 8.57 5.06
N SER A 163 3.05 9.13 3.87
CA SER A 163 4.12 10.11 3.68
C SER A 163 3.64 11.57 3.80
N ILE A 164 2.34 11.81 3.67
CA ILE A 164 1.76 13.17 3.78
C ILE A 164 1.67 13.59 5.24
N ILE A 165 1.25 12.67 6.10
CA ILE A 165 1.21 12.89 7.55
C ILE A 165 2.39 12.16 8.17
N LYS A 166 3.36 12.91 8.64
CA LYS A 166 4.57 12.35 9.25
C LYS A 166 4.27 11.85 10.65
N LYS A 167 4.93 10.74 11.04
CA LYS A 167 4.76 10.16 12.38
C LYS A 167 5.12 11.16 13.50
N GLU A 168 6.13 11.97 13.28
CA GLU A 168 6.58 12.98 14.23
C GLU A 168 5.62 14.17 14.40
N TRP A 169 4.63 14.34 13.53
CA TRP A 169 3.60 15.37 13.65
C TRP A 169 2.48 14.99 14.60
N TRP A 170 2.34 13.70 14.92
CA TRP A 170 1.41 13.24 15.92
C TRP A 170 1.91 13.66 17.30
N LYS A 171 1.14 14.48 18.01
CA LYS A 171 1.38 14.70 19.42
C LYS A 171 1.01 13.43 20.17
N ARG A 172 1.84 13.07 21.15
CA ARG A 172 1.58 11.93 21.99
C ARG A 172 0.95 12.38 23.30
N TRP A 173 -0.05 11.63 23.71
CA TRP A 173 -0.67 11.78 25.01
C TRP A 173 -0.10 10.69 25.92
N ASP A 174 0.72 11.06 26.85
CA ASP A 174 1.45 10.18 27.79
C ASP A 174 0.98 10.30 29.24
N GLU A 175 -0.12 11.01 29.48
CA GLU A 175 -0.74 11.13 30.78
C GLU A 175 -1.74 10.00 31.01
N ASP A 176 -1.88 9.56 32.28
CA ASP A 176 -2.82 8.49 32.67
C ASP A 176 -4.30 8.87 32.45
N GLU A 177 -4.59 10.17 32.26
CA GLU A 177 -5.94 10.66 32.03
C GLU A 177 -6.05 11.45 30.73
N VAL A 178 -7.14 11.20 29.98
CA VAL A 178 -7.51 11.98 28.80
C VAL A 178 -7.78 13.43 29.19
N PRO A 179 -7.38 14.45 28.37
CA PRO A 179 -7.67 15.86 28.69
C PRO A 179 -9.18 16.07 28.83
N GLN A 180 -9.58 17.13 29.56
CA GLN A 180 -10.98 17.49 29.61
C GLN A 180 -11.51 17.80 28.22
N LEU A 181 -12.43 16.96 27.77
CA LEU A 181 -13.03 17.08 26.43
C LEU A 181 -14.19 18.07 26.46
N GLU A 182 -14.30 18.89 25.42
CA GLU A 182 -15.47 19.73 25.20
C GLU A 182 -16.62 18.87 24.66
N TYR A 183 -16.32 18.01 23.66
CA TYR A 183 -17.27 17.03 23.10
C TYR A 183 -16.53 15.91 22.35
N VAL A 184 -17.29 14.86 22.05
CA VAL A 184 -16.80 13.68 21.29
C VAL A 184 -17.49 13.62 19.95
N ILE A 185 -16.75 13.29 18.90
CA ILE A 185 -17.28 13.01 17.54
C ILE A 185 -16.82 11.64 17.07
N GLN A 186 -17.62 11.02 16.20
CA GLN A 186 -17.23 9.79 15.52
C GLN A 186 -17.27 9.98 14.01
N SER A 187 -16.34 9.34 13.31
CA SER A 187 -16.28 9.35 11.85
C SER A 187 -16.25 7.92 11.31
N TYR A 188 -17.12 7.64 10.32
CA TYR A 188 -17.34 6.34 9.75
C TYR A 188 -17.04 6.34 8.25
N ASP A 189 -16.05 5.55 7.83
CA ASP A 189 -15.83 5.16 6.45
C ASP A 189 -16.32 3.72 6.28
N THR A 190 -17.34 3.50 5.45
CA THR A 190 -18.09 2.25 5.44
C THR A 190 -17.98 1.50 4.12
N ALA A 191 -17.80 0.18 4.21
CA ALA A 191 -17.91 -0.79 3.12
C ALA A 191 -18.76 -1.96 3.59
N PHE A 192 -19.66 -2.49 2.73
CA PHE A 192 -20.57 -3.58 3.09
C PHE A 192 -20.13 -4.89 2.45
N SER A 193 -19.10 -5.52 2.98
CA SER A 193 -18.78 -6.87 2.53
C SER A 193 -17.88 -7.58 3.53
N LYS A 194 -18.18 -8.85 3.79
CA LYS A 194 -17.30 -9.78 4.53
C LYS A 194 -16.27 -10.46 3.64
N ALA A 195 -16.32 -10.25 2.32
CA ALA A 195 -15.37 -10.88 1.40
C ALA A 195 -13.93 -10.45 1.75
N THR A 196 -13.01 -11.38 1.68
CA THR A 196 -11.58 -11.13 1.97
C THR A 196 -10.94 -10.12 1.02
N THR A 197 -11.56 -9.91 -0.14
CA THR A 197 -11.17 -8.92 -1.17
C THR A 197 -11.87 -7.57 -1.03
N ALA A 198 -12.81 -7.42 -0.08
CA ALA A 198 -13.54 -6.17 0.11
C ALA A 198 -12.75 -5.15 0.93
N ASP A 199 -13.06 -3.88 0.72
CA ASP A 199 -12.55 -2.78 1.53
C ASP A 199 -12.96 -2.94 3.00
N TYR A 200 -12.15 -2.41 3.89
CA TYR A 200 -12.47 -2.33 5.31
C TYR A 200 -13.45 -1.21 5.58
N SER A 201 -14.33 -1.42 6.57
CA SER A 201 -14.99 -0.32 7.28
C SER A 201 -14.11 0.14 8.43
N ALA A 202 -14.11 1.43 8.71
CA ALA A 202 -13.41 2.03 9.83
C ALA A 202 -14.34 2.96 10.61
N ILE A 203 -14.23 2.91 11.94
CA ILE A 203 -14.89 3.82 12.88
C ILE A 203 -13.79 4.45 13.72
N THR A 204 -13.71 5.77 13.72
CA THR A 204 -12.78 6.51 14.56
C THR A 204 -13.52 7.42 15.51
N THR A 205 -13.10 7.45 16.77
CA THR A 205 -13.68 8.29 17.81
C THR A 205 -12.66 9.35 18.23
N TRP A 206 -13.07 10.58 18.23
CA TRP A 206 -12.23 11.74 18.47
C TRP A 206 -12.80 12.61 19.59
N GLY A 207 -11.97 13.01 20.51
CA GLY A 207 -12.28 14.05 21.48
C GLY A 207 -11.81 15.41 20.99
N VAL A 208 -12.63 16.43 21.19
CA VAL A 208 -12.26 17.83 20.95
C VAL A 208 -11.94 18.47 22.28
N PHE A 209 -10.80 19.14 22.37
CA PHE A 209 -10.35 19.80 23.60
C PHE A 209 -9.57 21.09 23.29
N TYR A 210 -9.42 21.93 24.27
CA TYR A 210 -8.68 23.18 24.18
C TYR A 210 -7.51 23.14 25.20
N PRO A 211 -6.24 23.01 24.70
CA PRO A 211 -5.08 23.05 25.61
C PRO A 211 -4.96 24.38 26.37
N GLU A 212 -5.40 25.46 25.72
CA GLU A 212 -5.43 26.81 26.27
C GLU A 212 -6.84 27.39 26.12
N GLN A 213 -7.31 28.15 27.10
CA GLN A 213 -8.70 28.63 27.19
C GLN A 213 -9.15 29.44 25.96
N ASP A 214 -8.25 30.18 25.32
CA ASP A 214 -8.52 30.98 24.11
C ASP A 214 -7.74 30.45 22.88
N GLY A 215 -7.20 29.23 22.96
CA GLY A 215 -6.41 28.60 21.91
C GLY A 215 -7.28 27.90 20.86
N PRO A 216 -6.67 27.40 19.77
CA PRO A 216 -7.37 26.60 18.80
C PRO A 216 -7.81 25.25 19.37
N ALA A 217 -8.94 24.74 18.87
CA ALA A 217 -9.39 23.39 19.20
C ALA A 217 -8.40 22.33 18.70
N ASN A 218 -8.08 21.38 19.55
CA ASN A 218 -7.27 20.23 19.23
C ASN A 218 -8.13 18.96 19.19
N LEU A 219 -7.66 17.95 18.50
CA LEU A 219 -8.30 16.65 18.41
C LEU A 219 -7.42 15.57 19.02
N ILE A 220 -8.01 14.71 19.83
CA ILE A 220 -7.36 13.50 20.34
C ILE A 220 -8.09 12.26 19.83
N LEU A 221 -7.35 11.31 19.24
CA LEU A 221 -7.89 10.01 18.86
C LEU A 221 -8.13 9.19 20.13
N LEU A 222 -9.38 8.86 20.40
CA LEU A 222 -9.79 8.08 21.58
C LEU A 222 -9.90 6.59 21.27
N ASP A 223 -10.39 6.23 20.08
CA ASP A 223 -10.53 4.85 19.65
C ASP A 223 -10.53 4.73 18.11
N SER A 224 -10.11 3.58 17.62
CA SER A 224 -10.15 3.23 16.21
C SER A 224 -10.51 1.77 16.03
N LYS A 225 -11.64 1.51 15.38
CA LYS A 225 -12.10 0.17 15.01
C LYS A 225 -12.04 -0.02 13.51
N LYS A 226 -11.49 -1.13 13.08
CA LYS A 226 -11.38 -1.50 11.67
C LYS A 226 -11.80 -2.96 11.49
N GLY A 227 -12.65 -3.22 10.49
CA GLY A 227 -13.11 -4.57 10.22
C GLY A 227 -13.79 -4.71 8.87
N ARG A 228 -13.98 -5.95 8.45
CA ARG A 228 -14.84 -6.30 7.31
C ARG A 228 -16.14 -6.81 7.88
N TRP A 229 -17.16 -5.96 7.88
CA TRP A 229 -18.48 -6.24 8.44
C TRP A 229 -19.52 -6.23 7.33
N ASP A 230 -20.47 -7.17 7.40
CA ASP A 230 -21.72 -7.00 6.68
C ASP A 230 -22.58 -5.92 7.36
N PHE A 231 -23.70 -5.57 6.74
CA PHE A 231 -24.54 -4.48 7.25
C PHE A 231 -25.04 -4.70 8.69
N PRO A 232 -25.55 -5.89 9.07
CA PRO A 232 -25.95 -6.15 10.46
C PRO A 232 -24.83 -6.00 11.47
N ASP A 233 -23.64 -6.51 11.16
CA ASP A 233 -22.48 -6.43 12.04
C ASP A 233 -21.97 -4.99 12.13
N LEU A 234 -21.91 -4.25 11.00
CA LEU A 234 -21.53 -2.85 11.00
C LEU A 234 -22.49 -2.00 11.82
N LYS A 235 -23.81 -2.23 11.69
CA LYS A 235 -24.82 -1.56 12.51
C LYS A 235 -24.62 -1.84 14.00
N LYS A 236 -24.34 -3.11 14.36
CA LYS A 236 -24.03 -3.47 15.75
C LYS A 236 -22.78 -2.74 16.25
N GLN A 237 -21.67 -2.78 15.49
CA GLN A 237 -20.45 -2.05 15.85
C GLN A 237 -20.70 -0.56 16.03
N ALA A 238 -21.47 0.05 15.13
CA ALA A 238 -21.83 1.47 15.24
C ALA A 238 -22.62 1.78 16.51
N LEU A 239 -23.60 0.93 16.86
CA LEU A 239 -24.38 1.09 18.09
C LEU A 239 -23.52 0.90 19.35
N ASP A 240 -22.69 -0.15 19.38
CA ASP A 240 -21.80 -0.43 20.51
C ASP A 240 -20.82 0.75 20.72
N GLN A 241 -20.26 1.30 19.67
CA GLN A 241 -19.36 2.46 19.72
C GLN A 241 -20.09 3.73 20.13
N TYR A 242 -21.30 3.97 19.61
CA TYR A 242 -22.10 5.12 19.98
C TYR A 242 -22.48 5.07 21.46
N ASN A 243 -22.97 3.93 21.96
CA ASN A 243 -23.38 3.77 23.35
C ASN A 243 -22.20 3.84 24.35
N PHE A 244 -21.00 3.47 23.91
CA PHE A 244 -19.80 3.52 24.75
C PHE A 244 -19.23 4.94 24.88
N TRP A 245 -19.18 5.67 23.76
CA TRP A 245 -18.51 6.96 23.69
C TRP A 245 -19.48 8.15 23.79
N GLU A 246 -20.77 7.95 23.63
CA GLU A 246 -21.84 8.95 23.64
C GLU A 246 -21.49 10.22 22.83
N PRO A 247 -21.08 10.10 21.53
CA PRO A 247 -20.64 11.25 20.77
C PRO A 247 -21.78 12.21 20.48
N GLU A 248 -21.51 13.51 20.48
CA GLU A 248 -22.47 14.52 20.08
C GLU A 248 -22.85 14.45 18.61
N THR A 249 -21.93 13.96 17.77
CA THR A 249 -22.16 13.84 16.34
C THR A 249 -21.45 12.62 15.76
N VAL A 250 -22.18 11.90 14.90
CA VAL A 250 -21.65 10.82 14.08
C VAL A 250 -21.58 11.30 12.62
N ILE A 251 -20.40 11.30 12.03
CA ILE A 251 -20.16 11.69 10.65
C ILE A 251 -20.02 10.42 9.79
N VAL A 252 -20.86 10.25 8.77
CA VAL A 252 -20.82 9.11 7.86
C VAL A 252 -20.54 9.59 6.44
N GLU A 253 -19.53 9.02 5.77
CA GLU A 253 -19.27 9.34 4.37
C GLU A 253 -20.41 8.82 3.50
N ALA A 254 -21.06 9.74 2.75
CA ALA A 254 -22.21 9.46 1.88
C ALA A 254 -21.80 8.74 0.58
N LYS A 255 -21.33 7.51 0.71
CA LYS A 255 -21.20 6.53 -0.38
C LYS A 255 -22.43 5.62 -0.41
N ALA A 256 -22.54 4.78 -1.44
CA ALA A 256 -23.65 3.81 -1.56
C ALA A 256 -23.87 2.98 -0.28
N SER A 257 -22.81 2.67 0.46
CA SER A 257 -22.82 1.93 1.71
C SER A 257 -23.17 2.78 2.95
N GLY A 258 -22.85 4.06 2.98
CA GLY A 258 -23.13 4.94 4.12
C GLY A 258 -24.59 5.34 4.25
N THR A 259 -25.33 5.41 3.16
CA THR A 259 -26.74 5.87 3.15
C THR A 259 -27.68 4.97 3.96
N PRO A 260 -27.68 3.62 3.80
CA PRO A 260 -28.52 2.75 4.60
C PRO A 260 -28.17 2.81 6.11
N LEU A 261 -26.89 2.85 6.45
CA LEU A 261 -26.46 2.97 7.84
C LEU A 261 -26.96 4.28 8.47
N THR A 262 -26.82 5.39 7.75
CA THR A 262 -27.31 6.69 8.22
C THR A 262 -28.80 6.68 8.50
N GLN A 263 -29.61 6.05 7.64
CA GLN A 263 -31.05 5.96 7.83
C GLN A 263 -31.42 5.18 9.09
N GLU A 264 -30.78 4.03 9.28
CA GLU A 264 -30.98 3.18 10.46
C GLU A 264 -30.57 3.88 11.75
N LEU A 265 -29.39 4.50 11.79
CA LEU A 265 -28.92 5.21 12.98
C LEU A 265 -29.80 6.41 13.33
N ARG A 266 -30.28 7.16 12.34
CA ARG A 266 -31.25 8.26 12.56
C ARG A 266 -32.57 7.79 13.11
N GLN A 267 -33.09 6.64 12.66
CA GLN A 267 -34.32 6.04 13.22
C GLN A 267 -34.17 5.68 14.70
N LEU A 268 -32.95 5.40 15.14
CA LEU A 268 -32.61 5.13 16.54
C LEU A 268 -32.33 6.41 17.35
N GLY A 269 -32.51 7.58 16.75
CA GLY A 269 -32.30 8.86 17.43
C GLY A 269 -30.84 9.33 17.49
N ILE A 270 -29.92 8.66 16.77
CA ILE A 270 -28.51 9.02 16.75
C ILE A 270 -28.30 10.27 15.85
N PRO A 271 -27.56 11.30 16.31
CA PRO A 271 -27.30 12.51 15.54
C PRO A 271 -26.27 12.27 14.43
N VAL A 272 -26.74 11.84 13.25
CA VAL A 272 -25.88 11.52 12.11
C VAL A 272 -25.85 12.64 11.09
N VAL A 273 -24.65 13.07 10.73
CA VAL A 273 -24.35 14.00 9.64
C VAL A 273 -23.72 13.23 8.47
N ASN A 274 -24.26 13.41 7.27
CA ASN A 274 -23.65 12.86 6.07
C ASN A 274 -22.57 13.81 5.54
N PHE A 275 -21.38 13.28 5.33
CA PHE A 275 -20.32 13.95 4.62
C PHE A 275 -20.26 13.46 3.18
N THR A 276 -20.42 14.37 2.23
CA THR A 276 -20.29 14.08 0.80
C THR A 276 -19.05 14.79 0.27
N PRO A 277 -18.01 14.05 -0.14
CA PRO A 277 -16.85 14.66 -0.79
C PRO A 277 -17.26 15.42 -2.05
N SER A 278 -16.77 16.64 -2.25
CA SER A 278 -16.99 17.40 -3.48
C SER A 278 -16.31 16.73 -4.67
N LYS A 279 -16.88 16.91 -5.88
CA LYS A 279 -16.27 16.41 -7.12
C LYS A 279 -14.87 17.03 -7.31
N GLY A 280 -13.86 16.17 -7.56
CA GLY A 280 -12.46 16.60 -7.71
C GLY A 280 -11.68 16.66 -6.39
N ASN A 281 -12.32 16.43 -5.24
CA ASN A 281 -11.67 16.33 -3.94
C ASN A 281 -11.42 14.86 -3.62
N ASP A 282 -10.42 14.27 -4.26
CA ASP A 282 -10.01 12.89 -4.03
C ASP A 282 -9.45 12.70 -2.61
N LYS A 283 -9.21 11.45 -2.23
CA LYS A 283 -8.73 11.12 -0.90
C LYS A 283 -7.38 11.78 -0.59
N LEU A 284 -6.50 11.87 -1.59
CA LEU A 284 -5.17 12.47 -1.45
C LEU A 284 -5.27 13.99 -1.18
N THR A 285 -6.10 14.69 -1.94
CA THR A 285 -6.37 16.13 -1.75
C THR A 285 -6.94 16.40 -0.35
N ARG A 286 -7.84 15.55 0.13
CA ARG A 286 -8.40 15.68 1.50
C ARG A 286 -7.34 15.48 2.58
N VAL A 287 -6.44 14.50 2.40
CA VAL A 287 -5.33 14.29 3.35
C VAL A 287 -4.38 15.49 3.35
N HIS A 288 -4.07 16.05 2.18
CA HIS A 288 -3.27 17.28 2.10
C HIS A 288 -3.94 18.48 2.79
N SER A 289 -5.27 18.60 2.72
CA SER A 289 -5.98 19.73 3.36
C SER A 289 -5.95 19.67 4.89
N VAL A 290 -5.79 18.49 5.49
CA VAL A 290 -5.71 18.33 6.95
C VAL A 290 -4.27 18.19 7.46
N SER A 291 -3.29 17.96 6.60
CA SER A 291 -1.88 17.79 7.00
C SER A 291 -1.32 18.98 7.79
N PRO A 292 -1.69 20.26 7.54
CA PRO A 292 -1.25 21.38 8.37
C PRO A 292 -1.69 21.31 9.84
N LEU A 293 -2.82 20.64 10.13
CA LEU A 293 -3.29 20.43 11.50
C LEU A 293 -2.38 19.47 12.26
N PHE A 294 -1.86 18.46 11.58
CA PHE A 294 -0.87 17.54 12.14
C PHE A 294 0.47 18.26 12.35
N GLU A 295 0.95 18.99 11.34
CA GLU A 295 2.22 19.73 11.39
C GLU A 295 2.23 20.76 12.51
N SER A 296 1.09 21.44 12.75
CA SER A 296 0.95 22.41 13.84
C SER A 296 0.76 21.77 15.23
N GLY A 297 0.72 20.43 15.32
CA GLY A 297 0.58 19.70 16.58
C GLY A 297 -0.81 19.76 17.19
N MET A 298 -1.85 19.99 16.39
CA MET A 298 -3.25 20.01 16.86
C MET A 298 -3.86 18.60 16.95
N ILE A 299 -3.20 17.58 16.39
CA ILE A 299 -3.73 16.22 16.38
C ILE A 299 -2.92 15.34 17.33
N TRP A 300 -3.62 14.71 18.25
CA TRP A 300 -3.06 13.92 19.35
C TRP A 300 -3.50 12.46 19.25
N ALA A 301 -2.67 11.57 19.75
CA ALA A 301 -3.01 10.15 19.88
C ALA A 301 -2.43 9.62 21.20
N PRO A 302 -3.05 8.60 21.82
CA PRO A 302 -2.47 7.92 22.98
C PRO A 302 -1.15 7.25 22.58
N ASP A 303 -0.29 6.96 23.54
CA ASP A 303 1.01 6.33 23.31
C ASP A 303 0.91 4.86 22.89
N GLU A 304 -0.20 4.19 23.16
CA GLU A 304 -0.55 2.83 22.69
C GLU A 304 -1.98 2.77 22.13
#